data_242f4154081c94e50d6f21645e998eb8
#
_entry.id   242f4154081c94e50d6f21645e998eb8
#
_cell.length_a   1.000
_cell.length_b   1.000
_cell.length_c   1.000
_cell.angle_alpha   90.00
_cell.angle_beta   90.00
_cell.angle_gamma   90.00
#
_symmetry.space_group_name_H-M   'P 1'
#
loop_
_entity.id
_entity.type
_entity.pdbx_description
1 polymer ?
#
loop_
_entity_poly.entity_id
_entity_poly.type
_entity_poly.pdbx_seq_one_letter_code
_entity_poly.pdbx_strand_id
1 'polypeptide(L)'
;ADKISTQINAQVQNHSLIKFNKEKFLSIALNPNGKINHPLINDIPTGKSLEGFLFPDTYLFPEDINTEDMIIKFLDNFNSKLETAKGNFKRIEDLSLSDYEIITLASIVEKEGDGEIKNNSLIADVFYKRLRGLNGPKKLESDVIILYQLKDWKATIYQTDLDNESYEYNSHVHEGLPPTPICNMGLNSLIAAFHPTPNDYLFFLADENGKIYYAKNYDEHLTNISKYLN
;
A
#
# COMPACT_ATOMS: atom_id res chain seq x y z
N ALA A 1 -9.31 -6.79 1.61
CA ALA A 1 -10.04 -8.03 1.25
C ALA A 1 -11.54 -7.96 1.54
N ASP A 2 -11.96 -7.49 2.73
CA ASP A 2 -13.39 -7.49 3.10
C ASP A 2 -14.26 -6.59 2.20
N LYS A 3 -13.80 -5.37 1.88
CA LYS A 3 -14.51 -4.48 0.95
C LYS A 3 -14.70 -5.13 -0.43
N ILE A 4 -13.66 -5.77 -0.96
CA ILE A 4 -13.70 -6.47 -2.26
C ILE A 4 -14.72 -7.59 -2.21
N SER A 5 -14.66 -8.46 -1.19
CA SER A 5 -15.61 -9.58 -1.06
C SER A 5 -17.07 -9.12 -0.94
N THR A 6 -17.30 -8.01 -0.24
CA THR A 6 -18.63 -7.41 -0.09
C THR A 6 -19.15 -6.86 -1.43
N GLN A 7 -18.30 -6.17 -2.19
CA GLN A 7 -18.66 -5.67 -3.52
C GLN A 7 -18.98 -6.80 -4.50
N ILE A 8 -18.12 -7.84 -4.55
CA ILE A 8 -18.36 -9.01 -5.39
C ILE A 8 -19.69 -9.66 -4.98
N ASN A 9 -19.91 -9.92 -3.70
CA ASN A 9 -21.12 -10.55 -3.21
C ASN A 9 -22.40 -9.77 -3.60
N ALA A 10 -22.37 -8.44 -3.51
CA ALA A 10 -23.48 -7.60 -3.91
C ALA A 10 -23.77 -7.66 -5.43
N GLN A 11 -22.74 -7.80 -6.26
CA GLN A 11 -22.90 -7.89 -7.71
C GLN A 11 -23.37 -9.28 -8.17
N VAL A 12 -22.89 -10.34 -7.53
CA VAL A 12 -23.23 -11.72 -7.95
C VAL A 12 -24.58 -12.21 -7.45
N GLN A 13 -25.20 -11.56 -6.45
CA GLN A 13 -26.54 -11.95 -5.95
C GLN A 13 -27.61 -12.06 -7.04
N ASN A 14 -27.44 -11.33 -8.16
CA ASN A 14 -28.34 -11.36 -9.31
C ASN A 14 -27.94 -12.38 -10.40
N HIS A 15 -26.85 -13.13 -10.22
CA HIS A 15 -26.32 -14.10 -11.18
C HIS A 15 -26.22 -15.49 -10.57
N SER A 16 -27.23 -16.30 -10.77
CA SER A 16 -27.39 -17.62 -10.12
C SER A 16 -26.33 -18.67 -10.47
N LEU A 17 -25.52 -18.44 -11.49
CA LEU A 17 -24.46 -19.36 -11.93
C LEU A 17 -23.10 -19.08 -11.28
N ILE A 18 -22.88 -17.88 -10.75
CA ILE A 18 -21.61 -17.51 -10.11
C ILE A 18 -21.53 -18.16 -8.72
N LYS A 19 -20.52 -19.02 -8.53
CA LYS A 19 -20.29 -19.77 -7.28
C LYS A 19 -19.38 -19.03 -6.31
N PHE A 20 -19.60 -17.71 -6.13
CA PHE A 20 -18.83 -16.94 -5.17
C PHE A 20 -19.27 -17.24 -3.73
N ASN A 21 -18.29 -17.50 -2.87
CA ASN A 21 -18.49 -17.69 -1.44
C ASN A 21 -17.61 -16.68 -0.68
N LYS A 22 -18.27 -15.73 0.00
CA LYS A 22 -17.58 -14.64 0.73
C LYS A 22 -16.69 -15.17 1.84
N GLU A 23 -17.16 -16.13 2.63
CA GLU A 23 -16.42 -16.73 3.74
C GLU A 23 -15.15 -17.43 3.24
N LYS A 24 -15.26 -18.16 2.13
CA LYS A 24 -14.14 -18.83 1.48
C LYS A 24 -13.14 -17.81 0.94
N PHE A 25 -13.62 -16.74 0.29
CA PHE A 25 -12.77 -15.66 -0.18
C PHE A 25 -11.96 -15.06 0.98
N LEU A 26 -12.62 -14.70 2.07
CA LEU A 26 -11.96 -14.11 3.24
C LEU A 26 -10.99 -15.10 3.89
N SER A 27 -11.37 -16.39 4.00
CA SER A 27 -10.49 -17.42 4.54
C SER A 27 -9.18 -17.55 3.75
N ILE A 28 -9.24 -17.46 2.42
CA ILE A 28 -8.05 -17.52 1.56
C ILE A 28 -7.29 -16.19 1.63
N ALA A 29 -8.00 -15.06 1.48
CA ALA A 29 -7.37 -13.75 1.43
C ALA A 29 -6.64 -13.38 2.74
N LEU A 30 -7.13 -13.81 3.89
CA LEU A 30 -6.51 -13.56 5.20
C LEU A 30 -5.33 -14.51 5.50
N ASN A 31 -5.33 -15.71 4.93
CA ASN A 31 -4.26 -16.68 5.10
C ASN A 31 -4.17 -17.57 3.85
N PRO A 32 -3.45 -17.13 2.80
CA PRO A 32 -3.41 -17.80 1.50
C PRO A 32 -2.56 -19.07 1.49
N ASN A 33 -1.58 -19.20 2.40
CA ASN A 33 -0.63 -20.29 2.40
C ASN A 33 -1.34 -21.66 2.52
N GLY A 34 -1.08 -22.55 1.57
CA GLY A 34 -1.68 -23.89 1.52
C GLY A 34 -3.15 -23.94 1.08
N LYS A 35 -3.80 -22.79 0.80
CA LYS A 35 -5.20 -22.72 0.37
C LYS A 35 -5.36 -22.37 -1.10
N ILE A 36 -4.38 -21.76 -1.72
CA ILE A 36 -4.37 -21.40 -3.13
C ILE A 36 -2.97 -21.65 -3.71
N ASN A 37 -2.94 -22.17 -4.93
CA ASN A 37 -1.68 -22.43 -5.63
C ASN A 37 -1.45 -21.32 -6.65
N HIS A 38 -0.53 -20.37 -6.31
CA HIS A 38 -0.13 -19.31 -7.20
C HIS A 38 1.32 -18.90 -6.87
N PRO A 39 2.19 -18.59 -7.85
CA PRO A 39 3.61 -18.25 -7.60
C PRO A 39 3.82 -17.12 -6.60
N LEU A 40 3.02 -16.05 -6.65
CA LEU A 40 3.12 -14.91 -5.73
C LEU A 40 2.91 -15.28 -4.24
N ILE A 41 2.27 -16.43 -3.95
CA ILE A 41 2.08 -16.85 -2.56
C ILE A 41 3.40 -17.16 -1.87
N ASN A 42 4.41 -17.57 -2.64
CA ASN A 42 5.75 -17.85 -2.11
C ASN A 42 6.49 -16.56 -1.68
N ASP A 43 6.12 -15.42 -2.26
CA ASP A 43 6.72 -14.12 -1.95
C ASP A 43 6.03 -13.45 -0.76
N ILE A 44 4.86 -13.95 -0.35
CA ILE A 44 4.13 -13.45 0.82
C ILE A 44 4.63 -14.17 2.08
N PRO A 45 5.12 -13.45 3.10
CA PRO A 45 5.57 -14.08 4.34
C PRO A 45 4.47 -14.90 5.00
N THR A 46 4.83 -16.05 5.57
CA THR A 46 3.88 -16.97 6.20
C THR A 46 3.01 -16.25 7.24
N GLY A 47 1.71 -16.47 7.19
CA GLY A 47 0.74 -15.85 8.09
C GLY A 47 0.31 -14.44 7.69
N LYS A 48 0.84 -13.88 6.60
CA LYS A 48 0.37 -12.59 6.05
C LYS A 48 -0.74 -12.81 5.03
N SER A 49 -1.55 -11.76 4.85
CA SER A 49 -2.74 -11.77 3.98
C SER A 49 -2.41 -11.39 2.53
N LEU A 50 -3.41 -11.49 1.66
CA LEU A 50 -3.37 -10.96 0.28
C LEU A 50 -3.59 -9.44 0.20
N GLU A 51 -3.57 -8.70 1.33
CA GLU A 51 -3.65 -7.23 1.26
C GLU A 51 -2.46 -6.69 0.47
N GLY A 52 -2.74 -5.82 -0.49
CA GLY A 52 -1.73 -5.33 -1.45
C GLY A 52 -1.60 -6.16 -2.73
N PHE A 53 -2.13 -7.39 -2.78
CA PHE A 53 -1.96 -8.31 -3.91
C PHE A 53 -3.23 -8.50 -4.77
N LEU A 54 -4.35 -7.89 -4.37
CA LEU A 54 -5.61 -7.94 -5.11
C LEU A 54 -5.75 -6.66 -5.94
N PHE A 55 -5.14 -6.66 -7.15
CA PHE A 55 -5.00 -5.45 -7.95
C PHE A 55 -6.35 -4.79 -8.27
N PRO A 56 -6.51 -3.47 -8.07
CA PRO A 56 -7.74 -2.75 -8.39
C PRO A 56 -7.88 -2.57 -9.91
N ASP A 57 -8.80 -3.32 -10.51
CA ASP A 57 -9.10 -3.26 -11.94
C ASP A 57 -10.55 -3.69 -12.19
N THR A 58 -11.00 -3.60 -13.43
CA THR A 58 -12.27 -4.16 -13.87
C THR A 58 -12.08 -5.58 -14.36
N TYR A 59 -12.76 -6.53 -13.74
CA TYR A 59 -12.63 -7.96 -14.05
C TYR A 59 -13.87 -8.50 -14.72
N LEU A 60 -13.69 -9.20 -15.83
CA LEU A 60 -14.73 -10.00 -16.46
C LEU A 60 -14.58 -11.44 -16.02
N PHE A 61 -15.63 -11.99 -15.41
CA PHE A 61 -15.66 -13.35 -14.93
C PHE A 61 -16.62 -14.21 -15.77
N PRO A 62 -16.23 -15.46 -16.11
CA PRO A 62 -17.19 -16.45 -16.62
C PRO A 62 -18.34 -16.68 -15.62
N GLU A 63 -19.52 -17.01 -16.12
CA GLU A 63 -20.72 -17.21 -15.28
C GLU A 63 -20.56 -18.36 -14.27
N ASP A 64 -19.72 -19.35 -14.55
CA ASP A 64 -19.48 -20.54 -13.72
C ASP A 64 -18.24 -20.40 -12.82
N ILE A 65 -17.60 -19.22 -12.76
CA ILE A 65 -16.38 -19.02 -11.98
C ILE A 65 -16.58 -19.32 -10.49
N ASN A 66 -15.64 -20.01 -9.89
CA ASN A 66 -15.61 -20.23 -8.46
C ASN A 66 -14.74 -19.19 -7.74
N THR A 67 -14.75 -19.22 -6.41
CA THR A 67 -14.06 -18.25 -5.56
C THR A 67 -12.55 -18.29 -5.70
N GLU A 68 -11.95 -19.46 -5.81
CA GLU A 68 -10.50 -19.62 -5.97
C GLU A 68 -10.03 -19.07 -7.31
N ASP A 69 -10.73 -19.37 -8.39
CA ASP A 69 -10.38 -18.89 -9.72
C ASP A 69 -10.53 -17.37 -9.81
N MET A 70 -11.49 -16.77 -9.08
CA MET A 70 -11.55 -15.30 -8.93
C MET A 70 -10.30 -14.74 -8.28
N ILE A 71 -9.84 -15.34 -7.17
CA ILE A 71 -8.63 -14.89 -6.47
C ILE A 71 -7.41 -15.06 -7.40
N ILE A 72 -7.30 -16.17 -8.11
CA ILE A 72 -6.22 -16.40 -9.08
C ILE A 72 -6.21 -15.29 -10.14
N LYS A 73 -7.37 -14.90 -10.68
CA LYS A 73 -7.43 -13.77 -11.63
C LYS A 73 -6.95 -12.44 -11.06
N PHE A 74 -7.23 -12.15 -9.80
CA PHE A 74 -6.68 -10.97 -9.13
C PHE A 74 -5.16 -11.05 -9.04
N LEU A 75 -4.63 -12.22 -8.64
CA LEU A 75 -3.20 -12.45 -8.49
C LEU A 75 -2.47 -12.46 -9.83
N ASP A 76 -3.03 -13.06 -10.88
CA ASP A 76 -2.47 -13.04 -12.24
C ASP A 76 -2.34 -11.60 -12.76
N ASN A 77 -3.39 -10.78 -12.57
CA ASN A 77 -3.36 -9.38 -12.97
C ASN A 77 -2.32 -8.60 -12.15
N PHE A 78 -2.30 -8.80 -10.83
CA PHE A 78 -1.28 -8.18 -9.97
C PHE A 78 0.13 -8.57 -10.42
N ASN A 79 0.38 -9.85 -10.68
CA ASN A 79 1.68 -10.33 -11.16
C ASN A 79 2.11 -9.64 -12.47
N SER A 80 1.19 -9.51 -13.42
CA SER A 80 1.44 -8.79 -14.68
C SER A 80 1.79 -7.31 -14.45
N LYS A 81 1.08 -6.64 -13.52
CA LYS A 81 1.37 -5.25 -13.15
C LYS A 81 2.69 -5.11 -12.40
N LEU A 82 2.99 -6.06 -11.53
CA LEU A 82 4.25 -6.11 -10.77
C LEU A 82 5.45 -6.25 -11.72
N GLU A 83 5.38 -7.16 -12.69
CA GLU A 83 6.44 -7.30 -13.69
C GLU A 83 6.59 -6.05 -14.57
N THR A 84 5.48 -5.38 -14.90
CA THR A 84 5.50 -4.09 -15.58
C THR A 84 6.17 -3.02 -14.71
N ALA A 85 5.84 -2.96 -13.43
CA ALA A 85 6.42 -1.99 -12.49
C ALA A 85 7.90 -2.26 -12.24
N LYS A 86 8.32 -3.51 -12.14
CA LYS A 86 9.73 -3.87 -12.01
C LYS A 86 10.55 -3.44 -13.23
N GLY A 87 10.09 -3.75 -14.44
CA GLY A 87 10.81 -3.42 -15.69
C GLY A 87 12.31 -3.72 -15.60
N ASN A 88 13.15 -2.73 -15.92
CA ASN A 88 14.60 -2.80 -15.78
C ASN A 88 15.08 -2.25 -14.40
N PHE A 89 14.31 -2.41 -13.36
CA PHE A 89 14.63 -1.90 -12.03
C PHE A 89 15.97 -2.45 -11.53
N LYS A 90 16.85 -1.52 -11.16
CA LYS A 90 18.06 -1.84 -10.40
C LYS A 90 17.76 -1.57 -8.93
N ARG A 91 17.83 -2.60 -8.09
CA ARG A 91 17.63 -2.45 -6.64
C ARG A 91 18.52 -1.33 -6.10
N ILE A 92 17.97 -0.54 -5.19
CA ILE A 92 18.72 0.49 -4.49
C ILE A 92 19.70 -0.24 -3.57
N GLU A 93 20.99 -0.16 -3.87
CA GLU A 93 22.06 -0.98 -3.25
C GLU A 93 22.11 -0.87 -1.72
N ASP A 94 21.72 0.29 -1.16
CA ASP A 94 21.83 0.57 0.29
C ASP A 94 20.63 0.06 1.12
N LEU A 95 19.58 -0.44 0.46
CA LEU A 95 18.40 -0.99 1.12
C LEU A 95 18.03 -2.30 0.42
N SER A 96 18.36 -3.43 1.05
CA SER A 96 18.03 -4.77 0.54
C SER A 96 16.57 -5.11 0.74
N LEU A 97 15.63 -4.24 0.29
CA LEU A 97 14.21 -4.52 0.40
C LEU A 97 13.80 -5.67 -0.52
N SER A 98 13.04 -6.61 0.01
CA SER A 98 12.34 -7.63 -0.78
C SER A 98 11.23 -7.01 -1.63
N ASP A 99 10.73 -7.73 -2.62
CA ASP A 99 9.59 -7.27 -3.42
C ASP A 99 8.35 -7.04 -2.55
N TYR A 100 8.14 -7.88 -1.52
CA TYR A 100 7.06 -7.70 -0.54
C TYR A 100 7.18 -6.36 0.22
N GLU A 101 8.38 -5.99 0.62
CA GLU A 101 8.64 -4.71 1.30
C GLU A 101 8.47 -3.52 0.36
N ILE A 102 8.86 -3.64 -0.92
CA ILE A 102 8.62 -2.59 -1.91
C ILE A 102 7.11 -2.46 -2.21
N ILE A 103 6.37 -3.55 -2.28
CA ILE A 103 4.90 -3.55 -2.39
C ILE A 103 4.27 -2.90 -1.16
N THR A 104 4.81 -3.17 0.04
CA THR A 104 4.37 -2.51 1.28
C THR A 104 4.59 -1.01 1.20
N LEU A 105 5.76 -0.55 0.75
CA LEU A 105 6.04 0.87 0.52
C LEU A 105 5.09 1.46 -0.53
N ALA A 106 4.85 0.76 -1.64
CA ALA A 106 3.92 1.22 -2.68
C ALA A 106 2.51 1.46 -2.15
N SER A 107 2.05 0.65 -1.18
CA SER A 107 0.74 0.84 -0.54
C SER A 107 0.67 2.11 0.32
N ILE A 108 1.78 2.54 0.89
CA ILE A 108 1.88 3.80 1.63
C ILE A 108 1.87 4.97 0.64
N VAL A 109 2.70 4.88 -0.41
CA VAL A 109 2.75 5.88 -1.49
C VAL A 109 1.37 6.09 -2.15
N GLU A 110 0.59 5.03 -2.33
CA GLU A 110 -0.80 5.10 -2.84
C GLU A 110 -1.71 5.96 -1.97
N LYS A 111 -1.49 5.98 -0.67
CA LYS A 111 -2.30 6.73 0.30
C LYS A 111 -1.82 8.15 0.55
N GLU A 112 -0.55 8.40 0.34
CA GLU A 112 0.09 9.71 0.53
C GLU A 112 0.12 10.55 -0.75
N GLY A 113 0.11 9.90 -1.91
CA GLY A 113 0.24 10.55 -3.20
C GLY A 113 -1.10 10.97 -3.81
N ASP A 114 -1.01 11.66 -4.94
CA ASP A 114 -2.16 12.10 -5.75
C ASP A 114 -2.48 11.15 -6.92
N GLY A 115 -1.81 10.00 -6.99
CA GLY A 115 -1.95 9.01 -8.06
C GLY A 115 -1.09 9.30 -9.31
N GLU A 116 -0.44 10.45 -9.39
CA GLU A 116 0.45 10.78 -10.49
C GLU A 116 1.85 10.19 -10.28
N ILE A 117 2.38 9.48 -11.28
CA ILE A 117 3.71 8.82 -11.18
C ILE A 117 4.79 9.80 -10.71
N LYS A 118 4.77 11.04 -11.23
CA LYS A 118 5.77 12.04 -10.90
C LYS A 118 5.83 12.35 -9.41
N ASN A 119 4.68 12.63 -8.80
CA ASN A 119 4.61 12.96 -7.37
C ASN A 119 4.83 11.73 -6.52
N ASN A 120 4.22 10.61 -6.88
CA ASN A 120 4.41 9.33 -6.17
C ASN A 120 5.89 8.91 -6.13
N SER A 121 6.65 9.11 -7.22
CA SER A 121 8.09 8.79 -7.26
C SER A 121 8.95 9.73 -6.39
N LEU A 122 8.55 10.99 -6.23
CA LEU A 122 9.21 11.91 -5.28
C LEU A 122 8.91 11.53 -3.83
N ILE A 123 7.65 11.17 -3.52
CA ILE A 123 7.25 10.69 -2.19
C ILE A 123 7.97 9.39 -1.84
N ALA A 124 8.05 8.45 -2.79
CA ALA A 124 8.77 7.20 -2.60
C ALA A 124 10.23 7.45 -2.19
N ASP A 125 10.93 8.38 -2.83
CA ASP A 125 12.32 8.73 -2.48
C ASP A 125 12.42 9.34 -1.06
N VAL A 126 11.44 10.15 -0.63
CA VAL A 126 11.39 10.64 0.76
C VAL A 126 11.31 9.48 1.74
N PHE A 127 10.43 8.50 1.50
CA PHE A 127 10.32 7.32 2.35
C PHE A 127 11.59 6.44 2.31
N TYR A 128 12.22 6.27 1.17
CA TYR A 128 13.51 5.59 1.07
C TYR A 128 14.60 6.27 1.91
N LYS A 129 14.63 7.61 1.95
CA LYS A 129 15.56 8.38 2.82
C LYS A 129 15.25 8.14 4.29
N ARG A 130 13.97 8.13 4.68
CA ARG A 130 13.55 7.82 6.06
C ARG A 130 13.96 6.40 6.46
N LEU A 131 13.75 5.39 5.61
CA LEU A 131 14.18 4.01 5.86
C LEU A 131 15.70 3.88 6.01
N ARG A 132 16.49 4.76 5.38
CA ARG A 132 17.94 4.85 5.55
C ARG A 132 18.38 5.59 6.81
N GLY A 133 17.47 6.28 7.46
CA GLY A 133 17.77 7.14 8.60
C GLY A 133 18.46 8.46 8.22
N LEU A 134 18.29 8.94 6.98
CA LEU A 134 18.95 10.19 6.53
C LEU A 134 18.34 11.45 7.16
N ASN A 135 17.18 11.34 7.80
CA ASN A 135 16.51 12.44 8.49
C ASN A 135 16.23 12.11 9.97
N GLY A 136 17.08 11.30 10.60
CA GLY A 136 16.90 10.87 11.99
C GLY A 136 16.59 9.38 12.13
N PRO A 137 15.75 8.97 13.09
CA PRO A 137 15.31 7.59 13.25
C PRO A 137 14.68 7.04 11.97
N LYS A 138 14.81 5.74 11.73
CA LYS A 138 14.25 5.05 10.54
C LYS A 138 12.72 4.92 10.61
N LYS A 139 12.03 5.97 11.03
CA LYS A 139 10.59 6.02 11.17
C LYS A 139 9.95 6.65 9.94
N LEU A 140 8.86 6.08 9.46
CA LEU A 140 8.17 6.62 8.28
C LEU A 140 7.33 7.85 8.62
N GLU A 141 6.83 7.96 9.86
CA GLU A 141 6.04 9.10 10.35
C GLU A 141 4.89 9.44 9.40
N SER A 142 4.10 8.43 9.06
CA SER A 142 3.01 8.52 8.09
C SER A 142 1.68 8.19 8.77
N ASP A 143 0.78 9.15 8.80
CA ASP A 143 -0.52 9.08 9.44
C ASP A 143 -1.44 8.03 8.80
N VAL A 144 -1.32 7.80 7.50
CA VAL A 144 -2.15 6.82 6.79
C VAL A 144 -1.93 5.39 7.31
N ILE A 145 -0.76 5.10 7.89
CA ILE A 145 -0.47 3.80 8.48
C ILE A 145 -1.26 3.63 9.80
N ILE A 146 -1.40 4.70 10.58
CA ILE A 146 -2.25 4.70 11.78
C ILE A 146 -3.72 4.58 11.41
N LEU A 147 -4.19 5.29 10.37
CA LEU A 147 -5.57 5.16 9.89
C LEU A 147 -5.91 3.72 9.48
N TYR A 148 -4.95 3.00 8.90
CA TYR A 148 -5.10 1.57 8.61
C TYR A 148 -5.23 0.74 9.90
N GLN A 149 -4.44 1.01 10.92
CA GLN A 149 -4.52 0.36 12.24
C GLN A 149 -5.90 0.57 12.87
N LEU A 150 -6.43 1.80 12.80
CA LEU A 150 -7.75 2.17 13.32
C LEU A 150 -8.90 1.62 12.47
N LYS A 151 -8.61 1.11 11.25
CA LYS A 151 -9.59 0.64 10.25
C LYS A 151 -10.60 1.72 9.83
N ASP A 152 -10.25 2.98 10.01
CA ASP A 152 -11.05 4.13 9.62
C ASP A 152 -10.18 5.21 8.97
N TRP A 153 -10.32 5.36 7.64
CA TRP A 153 -9.59 6.33 6.83
C TRP A 153 -10.00 7.79 7.07
N LYS A 154 -11.03 8.02 7.89
CA LYS A 154 -11.56 9.35 8.24
C LYS A 154 -11.42 9.64 9.72
N ALA A 155 -10.81 8.75 10.49
CA ALA A 155 -10.59 8.98 11.90
C ALA A 155 -9.74 10.23 12.13
N THR A 156 -10.05 10.96 13.20
CA THR A 156 -9.15 11.99 13.71
C THR A 156 -8.05 11.30 14.49
N ILE A 157 -6.79 11.57 14.13
CA ILE A 157 -5.62 11.05 14.84
C ILE A 157 -5.31 12.02 15.99
N TYR A 158 -5.18 11.48 17.18
CA TYR A 158 -4.80 12.24 18.37
C TYR A 158 -3.34 11.94 18.75
N GLN A 159 -2.76 12.80 19.60
CA GLN A 159 -1.39 12.57 20.09
C GLN A 159 -1.25 11.21 20.80
N THR A 160 -2.30 10.77 21.49
CA THR A 160 -2.35 9.44 22.12
C THR A 160 -2.25 8.28 21.11
N ASP A 161 -2.67 8.46 19.87
CA ASP A 161 -2.54 7.47 18.82
C ASP A 161 -1.10 7.47 18.28
N LEU A 162 -0.51 8.67 18.09
CA LEU A 162 0.87 8.84 17.65
C LEU A 162 1.88 8.24 18.63
N ASP A 163 1.60 8.34 19.94
CA ASP A 163 2.47 7.83 21.01
C ASP A 163 2.19 6.38 21.40
N ASN A 164 1.23 5.71 20.74
CA ASN A 164 0.79 4.38 21.14
C ASN A 164 1.71 3.29 20.62
N GLU A 165 2.62 2.82 21.48
CA GLU A 165 3.56 1.73 21.17
C GLU A 165 2.88 0.36 20.96
N SER A 166 1.63 0.18 21.42
CA SER A 166 0.89 -1.07 21.22
C SER A 166 0.29 -1.23 19.82
N TYR A 167 0.26 -0.16 19.03
CA TYR A 167 -0.19 -0.20 17.66
C TYR A 167 0.93 -0.72 16.74
N GLU A 168 0.81 -1.96 16.29
CA GLU A 168 1.81 -2.63 15.44
C GLU A 168 2.11 -1.83 14.15
N TYR A 169 1.13 -1.06 13.66
CA TYR A 169 1.24 -0.21 12.47
C TYR A 169 1.60 1.25 12.78
N ASN A 170 2.10 1.56 13.98
CA ASN A 170 2.45 2.93 14.33
C ASN A 170 3.86 3.30 13.83
N SER A 171 3.95 3.92 12.68
CA SER A 171 5.21 4.37 12.08
C SER A 171 5.84 5.61 12.74
N HIS A 172 5.17 6.20 13.76
CA HIS A 172 5.73 7.27 14.58
C HIS A 172 6.56 6.74 15.75
N VAL A 173 6.34 5.48 16.16
CA VAL A 173 7.09 4.85 17.26
C VAL A 173 7.96 3.70 16.77
N HIS A 174 7.52 2.91 15.78
CA HIS A 174 8.26 1.80 15.23
C HIS A 174 9.10 2.20 14.01
N GLU A 175 10.31 1.68 13.94
CA GLU A 175 11.20 1.88 12.79
C GLU A 175 10.89 0.89 11.66
N GLY A 176 11.17 1.30 10.43
CA GLY A 176 11.01 0.48 9.23
C GLY A 176 9.60 0.54 8.64
N LEU A 177 9.32 -0.44 7.80
CA LEU A 177 8.01 -0.60 7.15
C LEU A 177 6.99 -1.25 8.09
N PRO A 178 5.68 -0.98 7.91
CA PRO A 178 4.65 -1.72 8.61
C PRO A 178 4.67 -3.20 8.23
N PRO A 179 4.04 -4.06 9.06
CA PRO A 179 4.10 -5.52 8.88
C PRO A 179 3.52 -6.06 7.58
N THR A 180 2.62 -5.30 6.93
CA THR A 180 1.95 -5.67 5.68
C THR A 180 1.65 -4.43 4.84
N PRO A 181 1.34 -4.59 3.54
CA PRO A 181 0.70 -3.53 2.78
C PRO A 181 -0.59 -3.05 3.46
N ILE A 182 -0.89 -1.75 3.33
CA ILE A 182 -2.06 -1.11 3.96
C ILE A 182 -3.23 -0.90 3.00
N CYS A 183 -3.04 -1.15 1.71
CA CYS A 183 -4.09 -1.15 0.68
C CYS A 183 -3.63 -1.91 -0.56
N ASN A 184 -4.58 -2.18 -1.47
CA ASN A 184 -4.25 -2.58 -2.83
C ASN A 184 -4.01 -1.31 -3.66
N MET A 185 -2.78 -1.16 -4.16
CA MET A 185 -2.32 0.02 -4.87
C MET A 185 -2.53 -0.10 -6.38
N GLY A 186 -2.55 1.05 -7.06
CA GLY A 186 -2.54 1.14 -8.51
C GLY A 186 -1.13 0.97 -9.11
N LEU A 187 -1.06 0.85 -10.44
CA LEU A 187 0.20 0.67 -11.16
C LEU A 187 1.18 1.83 -10.97
N ASN A 188 0.67 3.07 -10.91
CA ASN A 188 1.53 4.25 -10.75
C ASN A 188 2.30 4.23 -9.43
N SER A 189 1.67 3.80 -8.34
CA SER A 189 2.31 3.69 -7.03
C SER A 189 3.30 2.52 -6.97
N LEU A 190 3.01 1.41 -7.65
CA LEU A 190 3.98 0.32 -7.83
C LEU A 190 5.21 0.81 -8.60
N ILE A 191 5.02 1.44 -9.75
CA ILE A 191 6.14 2.01 -10.54
C ILE A 191 6.94 2.99 -9.69
N ALA A 192 6.29 3.89 -8.98
CA ALA A 192 6.93 4.88 -8.13
C ALA A 192 7.81 4.27 -7.04
N ALA A 193 7.34 3.20 -6.39
CA ALA A 193 8.09 2.52 -5.35
C ALA A 193 9.28 1.73 -5.92
N PHE A 194 9.15 1.12 -7.10
CA PHE A 194 10.27 0.46 -7.77
C PHE A 194 11.24 1.46 -8.43
N HIS A 195 10.77 2.63 -8.87
CA HIS A 195 11.55 3.65 -9.55
C HIS A 195 11.40 5.03 -8.89
N PRO A 196 11.86 5.19 -7.63
CA PRO A 196 11.82 6.48 -6.96
C PRO A 196 12.64 7.51 -7.75
N THR A 197 12.18 8.75 -7.79
CA THR A 197 12.90 9.85 -8.40
C THR A 197 13.80 10.52 -7.35
N PRO A 198 15.13 10.41 -7.43
CA PRO A 198 16.04 11.05 -6.50
C PRO A 198 15.78 12.54 -6.41
N ASN A 199 15.71 13.06 -5.19
CA ASN A 199 15.45 14.47 -4.91
C ASN A 199 16.10 14.91 -3.59
N ASP A 200 16.01 16.21 -3.24
CA ASP A 200 16.56 16.75 -1.99
C ASP A 200 15.50 16.89 -0.88
N TYR A 201 14.25 16.47 -1.12
CA TYR A 201 13.18 16.65 -0.15
C TYR A 201 13.25 15.60 0.98
N LEU A 202 12.96 16.05 2.20
CA LEU A 202 12.86 15.22 3.40
C LEU A 202 11.44 15.21 3.97
N PHE A 203 10.63 16.20 3.60
CA PHE A 203 9.25 16.36 4.04
C PHE A 203 8.33 16.66 2.87
N PHE A 204 7.07 16.35 3.04
CA PHE A 204 5.97 16.76 2.18
C PHE A 204 4.69 16.91 2.99
N LEU A 205 3.72 17.61 2.44
CA LEU A 205 2.34 17.66 2.91
C LEU A 205 1.40 17.81 1.70
N ALA A 206 0.16 17.42 1.86
CA ALA A 206 -0.90 17.69 0.88
C ALA A 206 -1.90 18.71 1.46
N ASP A 207 -2.35 19.67 0.66
CA ASP A 207 -3.44 20.57 1.05
C ASP A 207 -4.81 19.91 0.88
N GLU A 208 -5.87 20.62 1.26
CA GLU A 208 -7.26 20.14 1.16
C GLU A 208 -7.70 19.74 -0.27
N ASN A 209 -7.01 20.27 -1.30
CA ASN A 209 -7.25 19.93 -2.70
C ASN A 209 -6.39 18.75 -3.19
N GLY A 210 -5.58 18.15 -2.31
CA GLY A 210 -4.66 17.06 -2.63
C GLY A 210 -3.37 17.51 -3.33
N LYS A 211 -3.08 18.82 -3.39
CA LYS A 211 -1.84 19.31 -3.97
C LYS A 211 -0.68 19.13 -2.98
N ILE A 212 0.41 18.54 -3.48
CA ILE A 212 1.57 18.18 -2.67
C ILE A 212 2.60 19.29 -2.69
N TYR A 213 3.11 19.63 -1.50
CA TYR A 213 4.17 20.59 -1.27
C TYR A 213 5.34 19.93 -0.56
N TYR A 214 6.52 20.07 -1.12
CA TYR A 214 7.74 19.45 -0.64
C TYR A 214 8.60 20.42 0.14
N ALA A 215 9.42 19.91 1.06
CA ALA A 215 10.39 20.71 1.83
C ALA A 215 11.70 19.93 2.04
N LYS A 216 12.83 20.65 2.04
CA LYS A 216 14.17 20.08 2.20
C LYS A 216 14.61 19.98 3.66
N ASN A 217 13.96 20.74 4.53
CA ASN A 217 14.23 20.80 5.96
C ASN A 217 12.97 21.11 6.74
N TYR A 218 13.06 20.99 8.06
CA TYR A 218 11.91 21.18 8.95
C TYR A 218 11.36 22.61 8.96
N ASP A 219 12.20 23.64 8.82
CA ASP A 219 11.77 25.04 8.79
C ASP A 219 10.92 25.34 7.54
N GLU A 220 11.34 24.82 6.39
CA GLU A 220 10.54 24.88 5.16
C GLU A 220 9.22 24.13 5.32
N HIS A 221 9.22 22.97 6.00
CA HIS A 221 8.02 22.20 6.26
C HIS A 221 7.04 22.95 7.15
N LEU A 222 7.51 23.58 8.25
CA LEU A 222 6.67 24.43 9.10
C LEU A 222 6.10 25.63 8.32
N THR A 223 6.89 26.21 7.42
CA THR A 223 6.42 27.29 6.53
C THR A 223 5.29 26.79 5.62
N ASN A 224 5.43 25.59 5.05
CA ASN A 224 4.39 24.97 4.21
C ASN A 224 3.12 24.68 5.03
N ILE A 225 3.23 24.14 6.25
CA ILE A 225 2.09 23.92 7.15
C ILE A 225 1.34 25.23 7.38
N SER A 226 2.05 26.29 7.80
CA SER A 226 1.43 27.59 8.07
C SER A 226 0.74 28.21 6.85
N LYS A 227 1.25 27.93 5.65
CA LYS A 227 0.75 28.55 4.42
C LYS A 227 -0.40 27.77 3.76
N TYR A 228 -0.43 26.46 3.88
CA TYR A 228 -1.28 25.61 3.07
C TYR A 228 -2.26 24.73 3.87
N LEU A 229 -2.09 24.60 5.19
CA LEU A 229 -2.99 23.83 6.07
C LEU A 229 -3.78 24.68 7.07
N ASN A 230 -3.65 26.05 7.04
CA ASN A 230 -4.36 26.99 7.92
C ASN A 230 -5.39 27.77 7.13
#